data_8ee4a83a351fc1f1cb635fd90dc1ae5e
#
_entry.id   8ee4a83a351fc1f1cb635fd90dc1ae5e
#
_cell.length_a   1.000
_cell.length_b   1.000
_cell.length_c   1.000
_cell.angle_alpha   90.00
_cell.angle_beta   90.00
_cell.angle_gamma   90.00
#
_symmetry.space_group_name_H-M   'P 1'
#
loop_
_entity.id
_entity.type
_entity.pdbx_description
1 polymer ?
#
loop_
_entity_poly.entity_id
_entity_poly.type
_entity_poly.pdbx_seq_one_letter_code
_entity_poly.pdbx_strand_id
1 'polypeptide(L)'
;MASEERVLYLDSDTIVCQDLSPLFEMDMKGLDLGAVEIPYFHGDPFWASLNNFGFPVSTYDYFNAGVLLMNIPLLKNNHLFFHAATLAMKHRFRCDDQDALNISARGQFFRLPQKYNFYYENYPKHLASPEIRQEMERMTAEKNYAIVHYPGSSKPWNHGVHTLDFLWKD
;
A
#
# COMPACT_ATOMS: atom_id res chain seq x y z
N MET A 1 16.07 -3.95 -25.94
CA MET A 1 15.08 -4.26 -24.91
C MET A 1 14.20 -3.03 -24.77
N ALA A 2 12.88 -3.16 -25.01
CA ALA A 2 11.95 -2.08 -24.70
C ALA A 2 12.09 -1.78 -23.21
N SER A 3 12.35 -0.53 -22.83
CA SER A 3 12.35 -0.13 -21.44
C SER A 3 10.89 -0.08 -21.01
N GLU A 4 10.48 -1.00 -20.15
CA GLU A 4 9.17 -0.92 -19.51
C GLU A 4 9.05 0.44 -18.83
N GLU A 5 8.09 1.24 -19.26
CA GLU A 5 7.87 2.57 -18.69
C GLU A 5 7.10 2.48 -17.37
N ARG A 6 6.26 1.45 -17.23
CA ARG A 6 5.47 1.17 -16.03
C ARG A 6 5.64 -0.25 -15.56
N VAL A 7 5.68 -0.41 -14.24
CA VAL A 7 5.74 -1.72 -13.57
C VAL A 7 4.73 -1.71 -12.43
N LEU A 8 4.00 -2.81 -12.29
CA LEU A 8 3.19 -3.10 -11.12
C LEU A 8 3.94 -4.10 -10.25
N TYR A 9 4.25 -3.69 -9.02
CA TYR A 9 4.76 -4.56 -7.97
C TYR A 9 3.60 -5.09 -7.14
N LEU A 10 3.64 -6.36 -6.83
CA LEU A 10 2.69 -7.03 -5.94
C LEU A 10 3.45 -7.86 -4.91
N ASP A 11 3.07 -7.76 -3.65
CA ASP A 11 3.51 -8.68 -2.61
C ASP A 11 3.02 -10.10 -2.92
N SER A 12 3.77 -11.11 -2.49
CA SER A 12 3.47 -12.53 -2.74
C SER A 12 2.21 -13.03 -2.04
N ASP A 13 1.67 -12.27 -1.11
CA ASP A 13 0.46 -12.54 -0.34
C ASP A 13 -0.75 -11.74 -0.84
N THR A 14 -0.79 -11.49 -2.14
CA THR A 14 -1.90 -10.84 -2.86
C THR A 14 -2.62 -11.81 -3.79
N ILE A 15 -3.91 -11.57 -4.03
CA ILE A 15 -4.73 -12.27 -5.04
C ILE A 15 -5.32 -11.23 -5.98
N VAL A 16 -5.11 -11.43 -7.29
CA VAL A 16 -5.72 -10.62 -8.33
C VAL A 16 -7.10 -11.18 -8.67
N CYS A 17 -8.15 -10.38 -8.44
CA CYS A 17 -9.55 -10.78 -8.61
C CYS A 17 -10.22 -10.16 -9.85
N GLN A 18 -9.64 -9.13 -10.45
CA GLN A 18 -10.21 -8.41 -11.60
C GLN A 18 -9.11 -8.06 -12.60
N ASP A 19 -9.51 -7.62 -13.80
CA ASP A 19 -8.60 -7.07 -14.80
C ASP A 19 -7.88 -5.83 -14.26
N LEU A 20 -6.56 -5.80 -14.41
CA LEU A 20 -5.69 -4.73 -13.95
C LEU A 20 -5.33 -3.71 -15.06
N SER A 21 -5.81 -3.90 -16.29
CA SER A 21 -5.58 -2.94 -17.38
C SER A 21 -5.97 -1.51 -16.99
N PRO A 22 -7.12 -1.27 -16.32
CA PRO A 22 -7.48 0.07 -15.88
C PRO A 22 -6.51 0.69 -14.88
N LEU A 23 -5.82 -0.14 -14.07
CA LEU A 23 -4.77 0.33 -13.15
C LEU A 23 -3.55 0.84 -13.92
N PHE A 24 -3.11 0.09 -14.94
CA PHE A 24 -1.97 0.48 -15.78
C PHE A 24 -2.23 1.74 -16.60
N GLU A 25 -3.47 2.01 -16.96
CA GLU A 25 -3.89 3.16 -17.77
C GLU A 25 -4.07 4.44 -16.94
N MET A 26 -4.02 4.37 -15.59
CA MET A 26 -4.20 5.53 -14.74
C MET A 26 -3.16 6.62 -15.01
N ASP A 27 -3.63 7.84 -15.20
CA ASP A 27 -2.77 9.02 -15.24
C ASP A 27 -2.28 9.37 -13.84
N MET A 28 -1.01 9.08 -13.55
CA MET A 28 -0.38 9.33 -12.25
C MET A 28 0.01 10.81 -12.03
N LYS A 29 -0.46 11.73 -12.89
CA LYS A 29 -0.27 13.19 -12.74
C LYS A 29 1.19 13.61 -12.60
N GLY A 30 2.10 12.90 -13.27
CA GLY A 30 3.53 13.15 -13.20
C GLY A 30 4.22 12.66 -11.93
N LEU A 31 3.52 11.91 -11.08
CA LEU A 31 4.11 11.25 -9.92
C LEU A 31 4.78 9.93 -10.33
N ASP A 32 5.83 9.59 -9.63
CA ASP A 32 6.66 8.42 -9.92
C ASP A 32 6.13 7.12 -9.31
N LEU A 33 5.32 7.22 -8.25
CA LEU A 33 4.79 6.11 -7.48
C LEU A 33 3.28 6.26 -7.26
N GLY A 34 2.52 5.21 -7.58
CA GLY A 34 1.12 5.06 -7.20
C GLY A 34 0.97 3.95 -6.16
N ALA A 35 0.22 4.22 -5.09
CA ALA A 35 -0.01 3.28 -4.00
C ALA A 35 -1.36 3.55 -3.33
N VAL A 36 -1.85 2.57 -2.56
CA VAL A 36 -3.07 2.74 -1.76
C VAL A 36 -2.71 3.29 -0.39
N GLU A 37 -3.32 4.41 -0.06
CA GLU A 37 -3.17 5.06 1.25
C GLU A 37 -3.73 4.19 2.38
N ILE A 38 -3.07 4.22 3.54
CA ILE A 38 -3.60 3.67 4.78
C ILE A 38 -4.46 4.74 5.46
N PRO A 39 -5.79 4.65 5.39
CA PRO A 39 -6.68 5.76 5.74
C PRO A 39 -6.80 6.03 7.25
N TYR A 40 -6.24 5.16 8.11
CA TYR A 40 -6.20 5.32 9.58
C TYR A 40 -4.81 5.66 10.10
N PHE A 41 -3.88 6.00 9.23
CA PHE A 41 -2.50 6.32 9.60
C PHE A 41 -2.42 7.49 10.59
N HIS A 42 -3.15 8.55 10.31
CA HIS A 42 -3.18 9.73 11.17
C HIS A 42 -3.83 9.41 12.53
N GLY A 43 -3.08 9.69 13.61
CA GLY A 43 -3.54 9.46 14.98
C GLY A 43 -3.20 8.09 15.56
N ASP A 44 -2.63 7.17 14.79
CA ASP A 44 -2.12 5.91 15.33
C ASP A 44 -0.69 6.09 15.86
N PRO A 45 -0.47 5.93 17.20
CA PRO A 45 0.85 6.05 17.79
C PRO A 45 1.87 5.03 17.28
N PHE A 46 1.40 3.99 16.57
CA PHE A 46 2.25 2.99 15.95
C PHE A 46 3.32 3.62 15.05
N TRP A 47 2.97 4.67 14.30
CA TRP A 47 3.88 5.34 13.38
C TRP A 47 4.57 6.59 13.95
N ALA A 48 4.36 6.94 15.23
CA ALA A 48 4.94 8.14 15.82
C ALA A 48 6.47 8.22 15.69
N SER A 49 7.16 7.08 15.63
CA SER A 49 8.62 7.01 15.45
C SER A 49 9.10 7.60 14.12
N LEU A 50 8.26 7.67 13.09
CA LEU A 50 8.62 8.21 11.78
C LEU A 50 8.93 9.71 11.84
N ASN A 51 8.41 10.44 12.83
CA ASN A 51 8.75 11.85 13.07
C ASN A 51 10.28 12.05 13.22
N ASN A 52 10.98 11.09 13.79
CA ASN A 52 12.44 11.15 14.01
C ASN A 52 13.24 11.10 12.70
N PHE A 53 12.59 10.70 11.59
CA PHE A 53 13.17 10.60 10.26
C PHE A 53 12.72 11.74 9.34
N GLY A 54 12.12 12.80 9.90
CA GLY A 54 11.60 13.91 9.11
C GLY A 54 10.34 13.55 8.29
N PHE A 55 9.59 12.53 8.75
CA PHE A 55 8.27 12.19 8.23
C PHE A 55 7.22 12.56 9.28
N PRO A 56 6.68 13.79 9.22
CA PRO A 56 5.69 14.25 10.20
C PRO A 56 4.36 13.52 9.99
N VAL A 57 4.06 12.56 10.85
CA VAL A 57 2.86 11.70 10.78
C VAL A 57 1.53 12.46 10.87
N SER A 58 1.58 13.73 11.28
CA SER A 58 0.41 14.63 11.28
C SER A 58 0.18 15.35 9.95
N THR A 59 1.11 15.26 9.01
CA THR A 59 1.11 16.05 7.78
C THR A 59 1.13 15.20 6.52
N TYR A 60 1.91 14.11 6.51
CA TYR A 60 2.06 13.28 5.33
C TYR A 60 1.16 12.06 5.40
N ASP A 61 0.54 11.76 4.27
CA ASP A 61 -0.19 10.52 4.09
C ASP A 61 0.79 9.36 3.93
N TYR A 62 0.36 8.19 4.38
CA TYR A 62 1.17 6.98 4.41
C TYR A 62 0.49 5.87 3.60
N PHE A 63 1.24 5.19 2.74
CA PHE A 63 0.73 4.12 1.89
C PHE A 63 1.22 2.73 2.32
N ASN A 64 0.44 1.71 1.97
CA ASN A 64 0.88 0.32 2.05
C ASN A 64 1.72 -0.04 0.82
N ALA A 65 2.88 -0.67 1.04
CA ALA A 65 3.85 -0.98 -0.02
C ALA A 65 3.58 -2.29 -0.77
N GLY A 66 2.54 -3.04 -0.42
CA GLY A 66 2.26 -4.35 -1.03
C GLY A 66 1.70 -4.30 -2.46
N VAL A 67 1.23 -3.13 -2.90
CA VAL A 67 0.83 -2.88 -4.30
C VAL A 67 1.35 -1.52 -4.72
N LEU A 68 2.27 -1.49 -5.69
CA LEU A 68 2.90 -0.26 -6.17
C LEU A 68 2.85 -0.18 -7.71
N LEU A 69 2.20 0.86 -8.23
CA LEU A 69 2.30 1.21 -9.64
C LEU A 69 3.46 2.19 -9.82
N MET A 70 4.43 1.84 -10.64
CA MET A 70 5.70 2.55 -10.75
C MET A 70 5.93 3.12 -12.15
N ASN A 71 6.31 4.40 -12.22
CA ASN A 71 6.86 5.01 -13.41
C ASN A 71 8.39 4.91 -13.34
N ILE A 72 8.96 3.95 -14.06
CA ILE A 72 10.38 3.62 -13.95
C ILE A 72 11.31 4.76 -14.38
N PRO A 73 11.05 5.49 -15.48
CA PRO A 73 11.85 6.66 -15.84
C PRO A 73 11.89 7.72 -14.73
N LEU A 74 10.75 8.07 -14.13
CA LEU A 74 10.68 9.06 -13.06
C LEU A 74 11.38 8.59 -11.79
N LEU A 75 11.16 7.34 -11.37
CA LEU A 75 11.82 6.75 -10.20
C LEU A 75 13.34 6.74 -10.32
N LYS A 76 13.88 6.49 -11.52
CA LYS A 76 15.33 6.56 -11.77
C LYS A 76 15.86 7.99 -11.61
N ASN A 77 15.11 8.98 -12.08
CA ASN A 77 15.52 10.39 -12.01
C ASN A 77 15.45 10.95 -10.59
N ASN A 78 14.43 10.56 -9.81
CA ASN A 78 14.20 11.09 -8.46
C ASN A 78 14.94 10.32 -7.36
N HIS A 79 15.61 9.22 -7.72
CA HIS A 79 16.38 8.38 -6.79
C HIS A 79 15.59 7.88 -5.57
N LEU A 80 14.25 7.81 -5.63
CA LEU A 80 13.40 7.44 -4.50
C LEU A 80 13.81 6.09 -3.90
N PHE A 81 13.93 5.06 -4.73
CA PHE A 81 14.31 3.72 -4.26
C PHE A 81 15.74 3.66 -3.72
N PHE A 82 16.67 4.41 -4.30
CA PHE A 82 18.03 4.49 -3.76
C PHE A 82 18.04 5.11 -2.37
N HIS A 83 17.26 6.16 -2.16
CA HIS A 83 17.11 6.79 -0.86
C HIS A 83 16.45 5.84 0.15
N ALA A 84 15.35 5.18 -0.22
CA ALA A 84 14.66 4.20 0.62
C ALA A 84 15.58 3.03 1.01
N ALA A 85 16.32 2.46 0.06
CA ALA A 85 17.28 1.40 0.32
C ALA A 85 18.40 1.86 1.28
N THR A 86 18.90 3.08 1.10
CA THR A 86 19.93 3.65 1.99
C THR A 86 19.39 3.79 3.42
N LEU A 87 18.14 4.21 3.59
CA LEU A 87 17.49 4.30 4.90
C LEU A 87 17.31 2.91 5.52
N ALA A 88 16.80 1.95 4.78
CA ALA A 88 16.56 0.58 5.24
C ALA A 88 17.89 -0.13 5.65
N MET A 89 19.00 0.18 4.99
CA MET A 89 20.31 -0.37 5.37
C MET A 89 20.85 0.23 6.68
N LYS A 90 20.51 1.47 7.02
CA LYS A 90 21.03 2.19 8.17
C LYS A 90 20.15 2.09 9.41
N HIS A 91 18.87 1.86 9.22
CA HIS A 91 17.87 1.90 10.28
C HIS A 91 16.99 0.65 10.24
N ARG A 92 16.57 0.20 11.42
CA ARG A 92 15.52 -0.81 11.54
C ARG A 92 14.18 -0.09 11.73
N PHE A 93 13.33 -0.25 10.76
CA PHE A 93 11.97 0.29 10.78
C PHE A 93 10.99 -0.77 11.31
N ARG A 94 9.81 -0.32 11.67
CA ARG A 94 8.75 -1.17 12.20
C ARG A 94 8.01 -1.92 11.08
N CYS A 95 7.85 -1.25 9.94
CA CYS A 95 7.30 -1.80 8.71
C CYS A 95 8.38 -1.86 7.61
N ASP A 96 9.63 -2.21 7.99
CA ASP A 96 10.77 -2.47 7.11
C ASP A 96 10.87 -1.51 5.90
N ASP A 97 10.74 -2.02 4.69
CA ASP A 97 10.83 -1.27 3.43
C ASP A 97 9.67 -0.28 3.24
N GLN A 98 8.49 -0.59 3.74
CA GLN A 98 7.32 0.30 3.65
C GLN A 98 7.58 1.65 4.36
N ASP A 99 8.15 1.64 5.57
CA ASP A 99 8.51 2.87 6.28
C ASP A 99 9.56 3.67 5.51
N ALA A 100 10.60 2.99 4.99
CA ALA A 100 11.66 3.63 4.23
C ALA A 100 11.14 4.27 2.93
N LEU A 101 10.22 3.61 2.22
CA LEU A 101 9.57 4.13 1.03
C LEU A 101 8.72 5.35 1.34
N ASN A 102 7.91 5.31 2.38
CA ASN A 102 7.06 6.43 2.80
C ASN A 102 7.89 7.64 3.23
N ILE A 103 8.96 7.45 4.01
CA ILE A 103 9.90 8.51 4.38
C ILE A 103 10.52 9.15 3.12
N SER A 104 10.88 8.33 2.13
CA SER A 104 11.49 8.80 0.90
C SER A 104 10.51 9.53 -0.01
N ALA A 105 9.27 9.07 -0.07
CA ALA A 105 8.21 9.68 -0.88
C ALA A 105 7.64 10.97 -0.26
N ARG A 106 7.72 11.16 1.06
CA ARG A 106 7.26 12.37 1.77
C ARG A 106 5.83 12.77 1.41
N GLY A 107 4.91 11.80 1.33
CA GLY A 107 3.53 12.03 0.94
C GLY A 107 3.32 12.30 -0.56
N GLN A 108 4.40 12.28 -1.36
CA GLN A 108 4.34 12.48 -2.82
C GLN A 108 4.12 11.14 -3.53
N PHE A 109 2.88 10.68 -3.57
CA PHE A 109 2.48 9.50 -4.32
C PHE A 109 1.08 9.69 -4.91
N PHE A 110 0.80 9.00 -5.99
CA PHE A 110 -0.54 8.97 -6.59
C PHE A 110 -1.42 8.01 -5.79
N ARG A 111 -2.56 8.49 -5.29
CA ARG A 111 -3.48 7.69 -4.49
C ARG A 111 -4.30 6.78 -5.38
N LEU A 112 -3.96 5.49 -5.34
CA LEU A 112 -4.74 4.46 -6.00
C LEU A 112 -6.04 4.22 -5.21
N PRO A 113 -7.17 3.90 -5.90
CA PRO A 113 -8.39 3.47 -5.25
C PRO A 113 -8.18 2.24 -4.36
N GLN A 114 -8.86 2.18 -3.22
CA GLN A 114 -8.75 1.12 -2.20
C GLN A 114 -8.90 -0.30 -2.77
N LYS A 115 -9.70 -0.49 -3.84
CA LYS A 115 -9.90 -1.78 -4.48
C LYS A 115 -8.63 -2.44 -5.03
N TYR A 116 -7.56 -1.68 -5.24
CA TYR A 116 -6.28 -2.19 -5.75
C TYR A 116 -5.29 -2.63 -4.68
N ASN A 117 -5.63 -2.48 -3.40
CA ASN A 117 -4.89 -3.06 -2.28
C ASN A 117 -5.85 -3.23 -1.10
N PHE A 118 -6.79 -4.16 -1.26
CA PHE A 118 -7.88 -4.37 -0.31
C PHE A 118 -7.49 -5.38 0.76
N TYR A 119 -7.48 -4.96 2.06
CA TYR A 119 -7.09 -5.79 3.20
C TYR A 119 -8.02 -5.56 4.41
N TYR A 120 -9.29 -5.95 4.26
CA TYR A 120 -10.37 -5.64 5.18
C TYR A 120 -10.14 -6.06 6.66
N GLU A 121 -9.52 -7.21 6.92
CA GLU A 121 -9.47 -7.78 8.28
C GLU A 121 -8.26 -7.36 9.11
N ASN A 122 -7.16 -7.01 8.47
CA ASN A 122 -6.00 -6.43 9.14
C ASN A 122 -6.19 -4.93 9.40
N TYR A 123 -7.38 -4.45 9.11
CA TYR A 123 -7.78 -3.07 9.32
C TYR A 123 -8.11 -2.86 10.81
N PRO A 124 -7.42 -1.99 11.54
CA PRO A 124 -7.75 -1.70 12.93
C PRO A 124 -9.06 -0.92 13.00
N LYS A 125 -10.16 -1.66 13.09
CA LYS A 125 -11.53 -1.12 13.04
C LYS A 125 -11.79 0.01 14.05
N HIS A 126 -11.03 0.04 15.15
CA HIS A 126 -11.14 1.08 16.17
C HIS A 126 -10.49 2.42 15.76
N LEU A 127 -9.57 2.41 14.77
CA LEU A 127 -8.92 3.62 14.26
C LEU A 127 -9.63 4.19 13.03
N ALA A 128 -10.47 3.39 12.37
CA ALA A 128 -11.19 3.80 11.20
C ALA A 128 -12.40 4.66 11.54
N SER A 129 -12.61 5.72 10.78
CA SER A 129 -13.86 6.47 10.86
C SER A 129 -15.06 5.60 10.46
N PRO A 130 -16.30 5.95 10.89
CA PRO A 130 -17.49 5.24 10.48
C PRO A 130 -17.65 5.13 8.96
N GLU A 131 -17.29 6.19 8.23
CA GLU A 131 -17.40 6.28 6.76
C GLU A 131 -16.45 5.29 6.09
N ILE A 132 -15.21 5.20 6.58
CA ILE A 132 -14.22 4.25 6.05
C ILE A 132 -14.67 2.81 6.31
N ARG A 133 -15.19 2.51 7.50
CA ARG A 133 -15.72 1.18 7.82
C ARG A 133 -16.87 0.80 6.91
N GLN A 134 -17.82 1.71 6.71
CA GLN A 134 -18.97 1.50 5.84
C GLN A 134 -18.54 1.26 4.39
N GLU A 135 -17.57 2.00 3.89
CA GLU A 135 -17.03 1.81 2.55
C GLU A 135 -16.37 0.43 2.38
N MET A 136 -15.56 -0.01 3.36
CA MET A 136 -14.92 -1.32 3.32
C MET A 136 -15.95 -2.46 3.38
N GLU A 137 -16.99 -2.32 4.20
CA GLU A 137 -18.10 -3.28 4.28
C GLU A 137 -18.87 -3.34 2.95
N ARG A 138 -19.13 -2.18 2.34
CA ARG A 138 -19.77 -2.09 1.03
C ARG A 138 -18.95 -2.77 -0.06
N MET A 139 -17.63 -2.47 -0.12
CA MET A 139 -16.73 -3.10 -1.08
C MET A 139 -16.68 -4.62 -0.92
N THR A 140 -16.73 -5.13 0.31
CA THR A 140 -16.80 -6.56 0.59
C THR A 140 -18.11 -7.18 0.08
N ALA A 141 -19.25 -6.56 0.39
CA ALA A 141 -20.57 -7.04 -0.01
C ALA A 141 -20.76 -7.03 -1.53
N GLU A 142 -20.28 -5.99 -2.20
CA GLU A 142 -20.35 -5.83 -3.65
C GLU A 142 -19.24 -6.59 -4.41
N LYS A 143 -18.30 -7.24 -3.71
CA LYS A 143 -17.09 -7.85 -4.27
C LYS A 143 -16.30 -6.87 -5.15
N ASN A 144 -16.25 -5.60 -4.75
CA ASN A 144 -15.58 -4.53 -5.47
C ASN A 144 -14.12 -4.39 -5.02
N TYR A 145 -13.34 -5.45 -5.19
CA TYR A 145 -11.91 -5.49 -4.96
C TYR A 145 -11.20 -6.10 -6.18
N ALA A 146 -10.17 -5.44 -6.67
CA ALA A 146 -9.38 -5.91 -7.81
C ALA A 146 -8.14 -6.69 -7.37
N ILE A 147 -7.51 -6.27 -6.25
CA ILE A 147 -6.40 -6.96 -5.61
C ILE A 147 -6.73 -7.08 -4.13
N VAL A 148 -6.81 -8.31 -3.63
CA VAL A 148 -6.92 -8.61 -2.18
C VAL A 148 -5.53 -8.89 -1.65
N HIS A 149 -5.19 -8.27 -0.53
CA HIS A 149 -3.90 -8.38 0.12
C HIS A 149 -4.08 -8.91 1.55
N TYR A 150 -3.19 -9.80 1.97
CA TYR A 150 -3.19 -10.39 3.31
C TYR A 150 -1.94 -9.95 4.10
N PRO A 151 -1.78 -8.64 4.41
CA PRO A 151 -0.58 -8.14 5.07
C PRO A 151 -0.46 -8.63 6.50
N GLY A 152 0.78 -8.58 7.04
CA GLY A 152 1.05 -8.98 8.43
C GLY A 152 1.26 -10.47 8.63
N SER A 153 1.25 -10.93 9.88
CA SER A 153 1.60 -12.31 10.25
C SER A 153 0.45 -13.31 10.12
N SER A 154 -0.79 -12.85 10.20
CA SER A 154 -1.97 -13.71 10.01
C SER A 154 -2.22 -13.90 8.52
N LYS A 155 -2.17 -15.15 8.07
CA LYS A 155 -2.30 -15.51 6.66
C LYS A 155 -3.38 -16.58 6.48
N PRO A 156 -4.08 -16.64 5.33
CA PRO A 156 -5.08 -17.67 5.05
C PRO A 156 -4.53 -19.11 5.14
N TRP A 157 -3.23 -19.29 4.88
CA TRP A 157 -2.57 -20.60 4.88
C TRP A 157 -1.93 -21.02 6.20
N ASN A 158 -1.91 -20.16 7.24
CA ASN A 158 -1.37 -20.47 8.57
C ASN A 158 -2.41 -20.38 9.68
N HIS A 159 -3.62 -20.88 9.43
CA HIS A 159 -4.74 -20.92 10.36
C HIS A 159 -5.32 -19.56 10.79
N GLY A 160 -4.96 -18.49 10.09
CA GLY A 160 -5.70 -17.23 10.16
C GLY A 160 -7.13 -17.44 9.66
N VAL A 161 -8.09 -16.77 10.26
CA VAL A 161 -9.48 -16.75 9.75
C VAL A 161 -9.74 -15.36 9.21
N HIS A 162 -9.89 -15.26 7.90
CA HIS A 162 -10.21 -14.02 7.21
C HIS A 162 -11.49 -14.17 6.42
N THR A 163 -12.28 -13.11 6.30
CA THR A 163 -13.54 -13.10 5.56
C THR A 163 -13.36 -13.51 4.10
N LEU A 164 -12.19 -13.25 3.52
CA LEU A 164 -11.87 -13.54 2.12
C LEU A 164 -10.96 -14.76 1.92
N ASP A 165 -10.83 -15.64 2.92
CA ASP A 165 -10.00 -16.86 2.83
C ASP A 165 -10.45 -17.82 1.73
N PHE A 166 -11.71 -17.75 1.31
CA PHE A 166 -12.22 -18.56 0.21
C PHE A 166 -11.53 -18.24 -1.12
N LEU A 167 -11.03 -17.01 -1.31
CA LEU A 167 -10.28 -16.62 -2.51
C LEU A 167 -8.92 -17.32 -2.60
N TRP A 168 -8.38 -17.76 -1.47
CA TRP A 168 -7.10 -18.46 -1.43
C TRP A 168 -7.24 -19.97 -1.63
N LYS A 169 -8.41 -20.54 -1.36
CA LYS A 169 -8.66 -22.00 -1.36
C LYS A 169 -9.15 -22.52 -2.70
N ASP A 170 -9.66 -21.66 -3.57
CA ASP A 170 -10.18 -21.98 -4.90
C ASP A 170 -9.10 -21.77 -5.98
#